data_cc9a14298e48c95631784ba842ed3302
#
_entry.id   cc9a14298e48c95631784ba842ed3302
#
_cell.length_a   1.000
_cell.length_b   1.000
_cell.length_c   1.000
_cell.angle_alpha   90.00
_cell.angle_beta   90.00
_cell.angle_gamma   90.00
#
_symmetry.space_group_name_H-M   'P 1'
#
loop_
_entity.id
_entity.type
_entity.pdbx_description
1 polymer ?
#
loop_
_entity_poly.entity_id
_entity_poly.type
_entity_poly.pdbx_seq_one_letter_code
_entity_poly.pdbx_strand_id
1 'polypeptide(L)'
;DVLGSRGLGDVYKRQLLHSMTNIPLDIHLMIMNPDRKLDYFSFAPEDVVTVHAESTNHIQKALAAIHERGARAGLAINPATPVEHCKWVTDDLDVLLIMTINPGFAGQKLVPQTLQKIAQARRLIDCCSREILLEVDGNVSFENAARMSALGANIFVAGTSSLYDRGGSVAENCRRLRQAIAVDQ
;
A
#
# COMPACT_ATOMS: atom_id res chain seq x y z
N ASP A 1 -9.67 -14.81 21.36
CA ASP A 1 -10.25 -13.45 21.54
C ASP A 1 -9.18 -12.35 21.47
N VAL A 2 -8.42 -12.37 20.39
CA VAL A 2 -7.34 -11.38 20.12
C VAL A 2 -7.89 -10.08 19.51
N LEU A 3 -9.17 -10.03 19.18
CA LEU A 3 -9.85 -8.89 18.55
C LEU A 3 -10.44 -7.87 19.54
N GLY A 4 -10.60 -8.23 20.83
CA GLY A 4 -11.34 -7.41 21.78
C GLY A 4 -10.70 -6.08 22.17
N SER A 5 -9.37 -5.96 22.20
CA SER A 5 -8.71 -4.72 22.64
C SER A 5 -7.90 -4.01 21.55
N ARG A 6 -7.36 -4.75 20.59
CA ARG A 6 -6.55 -4.15 19.49
C ARG A 6 -7.42 -3.58 18.39
N GLY A 7 -8.51 -4.25 18.02
CA GLY A 7 -9.43 -3.77 16.97
C GLY A 7 -10.17 -2.48 17.32
N LEU A 8 -10.64 -2.34 18.57
CA LEU A 8 -11.26 -1.10 19.04
C LEU A 8 -10.27 0.07 19.07
N GLY A 9 -9.01 -0.16 19.49
CA GLY A 9 -7.98 0.87 19.47
C GLY A 9 -7.71 1.44 18.07
N ASP A 10 -7.76 0.61 17.04
CA ASP A 10 -7.52 1.05 15.66
C ASP A 10 -8.73 1.76 15.03
N VAL A 11 -9.95 1.44 15.42
CA VAL A 11 -11.16 2.18 15.04
C VAL A 11 -11.13 3.58 15.63
N TYR A 12 -10.87 3.72 16.93
CA TYR A 12 -10.76 5.03 17.57
C TYR A 12 -9.63 5.90 17.01
N LYS A 13 -8.47 5.31 16.75
CA LYS A 13 -7.35 6.05 16.15
C LYS A 13 -7.69 6.62 14.78
N ARG A 14 -8.40 5.85 13.94
CA ARG A 14 -8.81 6.33 12.61
C ARG A 14 -9.85 7.43 12.68
N GLN A 15 -10.87 7.28 13.53
CA GLN A 15 -11.85 8.35 13.77
C GLN A 15 -11.16 9.63 14.25
N LEU A 16 -10.16 9.49 15.14
CA LEU A 16 -9.35 10.62 15.59
C LEU A 16 -8.56 11.23 14.43
N LEU A 17 -7.90 10.43 13.59
CA LEU A 17 -7.16 10.93 12.44
C LEU A 17 -8.08 11.69 11.48
N HIS A 18 -9.24 11.15 11.13
CA HIS A 18 -10.23 11.85 10.30
C HIS A 18 -10.72 13.16 10.92
N SER A 19 -10.78 13.26 12.25
CA SER A 19 -11.12 14.53 12.91
C SER A 19 -10.00 15.58 12.89
N MET A 20 -8.77 15.15 12.63
CA MET A 20 -7.57 16.01 12.64
C MET A 20 -7.12 16.44 11.24
N THR A 21 -7.55 15.76 10.19
CA THR A 21 -7.10 16.03 8.82
C THR A 21 -8.17 15.68 7.80
N ASN A 22 -8.17 16.40 6.67
CA ASN A 22 -8.94 16.07 5.46
C ASN A 22 -8.12 15.27 4.44
N ILE A 23 -6.91 14.85 4.79
CA ILE A 23 -6.07 14.02 3.92
C ILE A 23 -6.64 12.60 3.94
N PRO A 24 -6.91 11.97 2.78
CA PRO A 24 -7.35 10.59 2.71
C PRO A 24 -6.38 9.65 3.43
N LEU A 25 -6.90 8.65 4.12
CA LEU A 25 -6.08 7.65 4.78
C LEU A 25 -5.75 6.51 3.81
N ASP A 26 -4.51 6.07 3.87
CA ASP A 26 -4.06 4.84 3.25
C ASP A 26 -3.99 3.76 4.35
N ILE A 27 -4.89 2.77 4.24
CA ILE A 27 -5.16 1.79 5.29
C ILE A 27 -4.73 0.41 4.81
N HIS A 28 -3.54 -0.01 5.18
CA HIS A 28 -3.02 -1.33 4.84
C HIS A 28 -3.41 -2.37 5.90
N LEU A 29 -4.34 -3.26 5.55
CA LEU A 29 -4.88 -4.29 6.43
C LEU A 29 -4.07 -5.59 6.36
N MET A 30 -3.13 -5.78 7.29
CA MET A 30 -2.36 -7.01 7.43
C MET A 30 -3.12 -8.03 8.29
N ILE A 31 -4.31 -8.45 7.85
CA ILE A 31 -5.19 -9.39 8.57
C ILE A 31 -5.60 -10.55 7.69
N MET A 32 -5.86 -11.72 8.27
CA MET A 32 -6.40 -12.87 7.56
C MET A 32 -7.91 -12.76 7.38
N ASN A 33 -8.42 -13.22 6.24
CA ASN A 33 -9.84 -13.23 5.87
C ASN A 33 -10.47 -11.83 5.97
N PRO A 34 -9.92 -10.81 5.28
CA PRO A 34 -10.41 -9.43 5.33
C PRO A 34 -11.88 -9.34 4.89
N ASP A 35 -12.31 -10.13 3.91
CA ASP A 35 -13.69 -10.21 3.41
C ASP A 35 -14.75 -10.45 4.50
N ARG A 36 -14.36 -11.01 5.66
CA ARG A 36 -15.22 -11.26 6.82
C ARG A 36 -15.08 -10.23 7.93
N LYS A 37 -14.16 -9.28 7.79
CA LYS A 37 -13.75 -8.37 8.87
C LYS A 37 -13.92 -6.91 8.52
N LEU A 38 -14.21 -6.58 7.26
CA LEU A 38 -14.38 -5.20 6.82
C LEU A 38 -15.49 -4.45 7.58
N ASP A 39 -16.51 -5.18 8.06
CA ASP A 39 -17.60 -4.60 8.87
C ASP A 39 -17.15 -4.00 10.21
N TYR A 40 -15.98 -4.39 10.69
CA TYR A 40 -15.40 -3.80 11.91
C TYR A 40 -14.73 -2.44 11.68
N PHE A 41 -14.67 -1.99 10.41
CA PHE A 41 -14.00 -0.76 10.02
C PHE A 41 -14.96 0.18 9.32
N SER A 42 -14.90 1.46 9.64
CA SER A 42 -15.52 2.54 8.87
C SER A 42 -14.44 3.24 8.04
N PHE A 43 -14.75 3.51 6.80
CA PHE A 43 -13.88 4.20 5.85
C PHE A 43 -14.55 5.48 5.42
N ALA A 44 -13.76 6.51 5.09
CA ALA A 44 -14.25 7.70 4.42
C ALA A 44 -14.17 7.51 2.90
N PRO A 45 -14.99 8.22 2.13
CA PRO A 45 -14.76 8.36 0.69
C PRO A 45 -13.33 8.84 0.45
N GLU A 46 -12.68 8.36 -0.58
CA GLU A 46 -11.26 8.65 -0.92
C GLU A 46 -10.21 7.91 -0.06
N ASP A 47 -10.56 7.30 1.08
CA ASP A 47 -9.62 6.40 1.73
C ASP A 47 -9.24 5.25 0.82
N VAL A 48 -7.98 4.84 0.87
CA VAL A 48 -7.52 3.60 0.25
C VAL A 48 -7.51 2.50 1.29
N VAL A 49 -8.09 1.36 0.97
CA VAL A 49 -8.08 0.18 1.85
C VAL A 49 -7.43 -0.98 1.11
N THR A 50 -6.23 -1.32 1.55
CA THR A 50 -5.41 -2.36 0.91
C THR A 50 -5.45 -3.65 1.70
N VAL A 51 -5.78 -4.75 1.03
CA VAL A 51 -5.77 -6.12 1.56
C VAL A 51 -4.72 -6.96 0.83
N HIS A 52 -4.18 -7.97 1.49
CA HIS A 52 -3.22 -8.88 0.86
C HIS A 52 -3.90 -9.96 0.02
N ALA A 53 -3.37 -10.22 -1.17
CA ALA A 53 -3.82 -11.32 -2.03
C ALA A 53 -3.72 -12.67 -1.32
N GLU A 54 -2.70 -12.84 -0.47
CA GLU A 54 -2.45 -14.07 0.28
C GLU A 54 -3.35 -14.23 1.52
N SER A 55 -4.11 -13.19 1.88
CA SER A 55 -4.93 -13.18 3.10
C SER A 55 -6.34 -13.70 2.91
N THR A 56 -6.77 -13.94 1.68
CA THR A 56 -8.11 -14.46 1.34
C THR A 56 -8.09 -15.32 0.07
N ASN A 57 -9.00 -16.30 0.01
CA ASN A 57 -9.25 -17.06 -1.21
C ASN A 57 -10.21 -16.33 -2.17
N HIS A 58 -10.77 -15.19 -1.78
CA HIS A 58 -11.82 -14.47 -2.51
C HIS A 58 -11.43 -13.00 -2.71
N ILE A 59 -10.32 -12.76 -3.44
CA ILE A 59 -9.76 -11.43 -3.67
C ILE A 59 -10.82 -10.48 -4.24
N GLN A 60 -11.47 -10.86 -5.33
CA GLN A 60 -12.49 -10.05 -6.01
C GLN A 60 -13.61 -9.63 -5.02
N LYS A 61 -14.11 -10.57 -4.21
CA LYS A 61 -15.12 -10.29 -3.20
C LYS A 61 -14.63 -9.29 -2.15
N ALA A 62 -13.37 -9.37 -1.75
CA ALA A 62 -12.80 -8.43 -0.77
C ALA A 62 -12.69 -7.01 -1.36
N LEU A 63 -12.25 -6.87 -2.61
CA LEU A 63 -12.18 -5.59 -3.31
C LEU A 63 -13.57 -4.98 -3.51
N ALA A 64 -14.54 -5.76 -4.01
CA ALA A 64 -15.93 -5.33 -4.16
C ALA A 64 -16.53 -4.84 -2.82
N ALA A 65 -16.29 -5.57 -1.74
CA ALA A 65 -16.76 -5.20 -0.41
C ALA A 65 -16.12 -3.90 0.13
N ILE A 66 -14.92 -3.53 -0.29
CA ILE A 66 -14.30 -2.23 0.00
C ILE A 66 -15.02 -1.13 -0.76
N HIS A 67 -15.28 -1.31 -2.06
CA HIS A 67 -16.02 -0.36 -2.89
C HIS A 67 -17.45 -0.14 -2.39
N GLU A 68 -18.16 -1.20 -1.98
CA GLU A 68 -19.49 -1.10 -1.38
C GLU A 68 -19.54 -0.20 -0.13
N ARG A 69 -18.40 -0.03 0.54
CA ARG A 69 -18.24 0.85 1.70
C ARG A 69 -17.76 2.26 1.35
N GLY A 70 -17.63 2.54 0.06
CA GLY A 70 -17.29 3.87 -0.47
C GLY A 70 -15.79 4.17 -0.50
N ALA A 71 -14.91 3.24 -0.13
CA ALA A 71 -13.47 3.42 -0.18
C ALA A 71 -12.87 2.93 -1.51
N ARG A 72 -11.64 3.36 -1.81
CA ARG A 72 -10.84 2.87 -2.93
C ARG A 72 -10.19 1.54 -2.54
N ALA A 73 -10.23 0.56 -3.45
CA ALA A 73 -9.74 -0.79 -3.18
C ALA A 73 -8.28 -0.99 -3.62
N GLY A 74 -7.45 -1.39 -2.66
CA GLY A 74 -6.05 -1.75 -2.87
C GLY A 74 -5.81 -3.25 -2.71
N LEU A 75 -4.89 -3.80 -3.50
CA LEU A 75 -4.41 -5.17 -3.39
C LEU A 75 -2.90 -5.20 -3.21
N ALA A 76 -2.45 -5.75 -2.09
CA ALA A 76 -1.03 -5.97 -1.81
C ALA A 76 -0.61 -7.38 -2.22
N ILE A 77 0.59 -7.51 -2.78
CA ILE A 77 1.25 -8.80 -3.04
C ILE A 77 2.63 -8.86 -2.40
N ASN A 78 2.92 -9.98 -1.75
CA ASN A 78 4.19 -10.25 -1.08
C ASN A 78 5.35 -10.43 -2.09
N PRO A 79 6.62 -10.35 -1.66
CA PRO A 79 7.77 -10.49 -2.57
C PRO A 79 7.75 -11.76 -3.43
N ALA A 80 7.24 -12.88 -2.92
CA ALA A 80 7.18 -14.14 -3.66
C ALA A 80 5.92 -14.32 -4.52
N THR A 81 4.87 -13.51 -4.34
CA THR A 81 3.60 -13.66 -5.07
C THR A 81 3.70 -13.08 -6.47
N PRO A 82 3.40 -13.83 -7.54
CA PRO A 82 3.45 -13.33 -8.92
C PRO A 82 2.46 -12.18 -9.17
N VAL A 83 2.85 -11.22 -10.03
CA VAL A 83 1.98 -10.10 -10.46
C VAL A 83 0.74 -10.61 -11.21
N GLU A 84 0.87 -11.73 -11.89
CA GLU A 84 -0.20 -12.38 -12.65
C GLU A 84 -1.43 -12.74 -11.81
N HIS A 85 -1.28 -12.87 -10.49
CA HIS A 85 -2.41 -13.07 -9.57
C HIS A 85 -3.40 -11.90 -9.56
N CYS A 86 -2.95 -10.71 -9.94
CA CYS A 86 -3.78 -9.51 -9.98
C CYS A 86 -4.57 -9.37 -11.29
N LYS A 87 -4.19 -10.11 -12.34
CA LYS A 87 -4.70 -9.93 -13.71
C LYS A 87 -6.23 -9.99 -13.83
N TRP A 88 -6.88 -10.83 -13.04
CA TRP A 88 -8.32 -11.08 -13.14
C TRP A 88 -9.17 -10.22 -12.21
N VAL A 89 -8.55 -9.29 -11.49
CA VAL A 89 -9.22 -8.38 -10.55
C VAL A 89 -8.87 -6.91 -10.81
N THR A 90 -8.24 -6.61 -11.94
CA THR A 90 -7.84 -5.24 -12.31
C THR A 90 -9.02 -4.28 -12.43
N ASP A 91 -10.19 -4.77 -12.83
CA ASP A 91 -11.40 -3.96 -12.96
C ASP A 91 -11.97 -3.50 -11.59
N ASP A 92 -11.63 -4.22 -10.52
CA ASP A 92 -12.01 -3.90 -9.14
C ASP A 92 -10.86 -3.22 -8.36
N LEU A 93 -9.76 -2.79 -9.03
CA LEU A 93 -8.55 -2.35 -8.37
C LEU A 93 -8.27 -0.87 -8.60
N ASP A 94 -8.06 -0.09 -7.54
CA ASP A 94 -7.62 1.31 -7.61
C ASP A 94 -6.13 1.47 -7.29
N VAL A 95 -5.58 0.59 -6.44
CA VAL A 95 -4.17 0.61 -6.02
C VAL A 95 -3.60 -0.81 -6.03
N LEU A 96 -2.46 -1.00 -6.69
CA LEU A 96 -1.66 -2.22 -6.60
C LEU A 96 -0.42 -1.95 -5.76
N LEU A 97 -0.35 -2.57 -4.58
CA LEU A 97 0.77 -2.44 -3.66
C LEU A 97 1.76 -3.60 -3.82
N ILE A 98 2.99 -3.26 -4.14
CA ILE A 98 4.11 -4.22 -4.17
C ILE A 98 4.86 -4.15 -2.85
N MET A 99 4.81 -5.23 -2.07
CA MET A 99 5.67 -5.38 -0.91
C MET A 99 7.11 -5.63 -1.37
N THR A 100 8.03 -4.78 -0.96
CA THR A 100 9.45 -4.88 -1.32
C THR A 100 10.30 -5.48 -0.21
N ILE A 101 9.66 -5.81 0.91
CA ILE A 101 10.15 -6.63 2.03
C ILE A 101 9.08 -7.67 2.39
N ASN A 102 9.41 -8.65 3.22
CA ASN A 102 8.37 -9.51 3.80
C ASN A 102 7.61 -8.75 4.90
N PRO A 103 6.26 -8.78 4.89
CA PRO A 103 5.47 -8.14 5.95
C PRO A 103 5.83 -8.68 7.34
N GLY A 104 5.73 -7.83 8.38
CA GLY A 104 5.86 -8.26 9.76
C GLY A 104 6.66 -7.33 10.67
N PHE A 105 7.78 -6.76 10.22
CA PHE A 105 8.57 -5.82 11.03
C PHE A 105 9.34 -4.81 10.19
N ALA A 106 9.60 -3.64 10.78
CA ALA A 106 10.35 -2.56 10.13
C ALA A 106 11.87 -2.82 10.12
N GLY A 107 12.62 -2.12 9.26
CA GLY A 107 14.08 -2.16 9.21
C GLY A 107 14.66 -3.31 8.38
N GLN A 108 13.83 -4.05 7.65
CA GLN A 108 14.30 -5.08 6.71
C GLN A 108 15.00 -4.45 5.50
N LYS A 109 15.88 -5.21 4.89
CA LYS A 109 16.49 -4.83 3.61
C LYS A 109 15.55 -5.12 2.45
N LEU A 110 15.64 -4.32 1.41
CA LEU A 110 14.95 -4.55 0.14
C LEU A 110 15.23 -5.96 -0.38
N VAL A 111 14.20 -6.65 -0.81
CA VAL A 111 14.32 -7.89 -1.60
C VAL A 111 14.60 -7.49 -3.05
N PRO A 112 15.81 -7.69 -3.60
CA PRO A 112 16.21 -7.08 -4.89
C PRO A 112 15.32 -7.46 -6.07
N GLN A 113 14.77 -8.66 -6.07
CA GLN A 113 13.89 -9.17 -7.13
C GLN A 113 12.56 -8.38 -7.24
N THR A 114 12.14 -7.70 -6.16
CA THR A 114 10.92 -6.90 -6.17
C THR A 114 11.01 -5.67 -7.07
N LEU A 115 12.20 -5.19 -7.40
CA LEU A 115 12.38 -4.12 -8.39
C LEU A 115 11.88 -4.56 -9.77
N GLN A 116 12.21 -5.79 -10.22
CA GLN A 116 11.67 -6.32 -11.47
C GLN A 116 10.15 -6.49 -11.41
N LYS A 117 9.62 -6.85 -10.23
CA LYS A 117 8.18 -6.98 -10.00
C LYS A 117 7.46 -5.64 -10.14
N ILE A 118 8.03 -4.51 -9.65
CA ILE A 118 7.48 -3.17 -9.86
C ILE A 118 7.30 -2.90 -11.37
N ALA A 119 8.35 -3.15 -12.17
CA ALA A 119 8.26 -2.98 -13.63
C ALA A 119 7.24 -3.94 -14.29
N GLN A 120 7.06 -5.16 -13.76
CA GLN A 120 6.01 -6.08 -14.23
C GLN A 120 4.63 -5.56 -13.90
N ALA A 121 4.43 -5.07 -12.66
CA ALA A 121 3.17 -4.48 -12.21
C ALA A 121 2.81 -3.24 -13.05
N ARG A 122 3.78 -2.37 -13.35
CA ARG A 122 3.56 -1.20 -14.22
C ARG A 122 3.07 -1.63 -15.59
N ARG A 123 3.72 -2.61 -16.23
CA ARG A 123 3.26 -3.14 -17.53
C ARG A 123 1.86 -3.75 -17.47
N LEU A 124 1.50 -4.45 -16.39
CA LEU A 124 0.15 -4.98 -16.20
C LEU A 124 -0.86 -3.83 -16.14
N ILE A 125 -0.58 -2.81 -15.33
CA ILE A 125 -1.45 -1.64 -15.14
C ILE A 125 -1.60 -0.86 -16.44
N ASP A 126 -0.54 -0.65 -17.21
CA ASP A 126 -0.55 0.08 -18.48
C ASP A 126 -1.42 -0.58 -19.57
N CYS A 127 -1.71 -1.88 -19.41
CA CYS A 127 -2.62 -2.60 -20.29
C CYS A 127 -4.10 -2.50 -19.85
N CYS A 128 -4.38 -1.90 -18.68
CA CYS A 128 -5.74 -1.78 -18.16
C CYS A 128 -6.46 -0.57 -18.75
N SER A 129 -7.79 -0.64 -18.86
CA SER A 129 -8.64 0.46 -19.34
C SER A 129 -8.91 1.54 -18.31
N ARG A 130 -8.60 1.28 -17.04
CA ARG A 130 -8.79 2.21 -15.92
C ARG A 130 -7.44 2.60 -15.30
N GLU A 131 -7.43 3.73 -14.64
CA GLU A 131 -6.26 4.17 -13.87
C GLU A 131 -6.13 3.34 -12.59
N ILE A 132 -4.96 2.72 -12.42
CA ILE A 132 -4.56 2.00 -11.21
C ILE A 132 -3.23 2.59 -10.76
N LEU A 133 -3.16 3.00 -9.50
CA LEU A 133 -1.93 3.52 -8.92
C LEU A 133 -1.03 2.37 -8.46
N LEU A 134 0.27 2.52 -8.68
CA LEU A 134 1.28 1.54 -8.28
C LEU A 134 1.97 2.02 -7.01
N GLU A 135 1.75 1.30 -5.93
CA GLU A 135 2.29 1.61 -4.62
C GLU A 135 3.43 0.65 -4.24
N VAL A 136 4.37 1.14 -3.44
CA VAL A 136 5.50 0.35 -2.91
C VAL A 136 5.63 0.54 -1.40
N ASP A 137 5.80 -0.56 -0.68
CA ASP A 137 6.05 -0.59 0.76
C ASP A 137 7.21 -1.53 1.11
N GLY A 138 8.14 -1.00 1.89
CA GLY A 138 9.29 -1.72 2.43
C GLY A 138 10.63 -1.15 1.95
N ASN A 139 11.47 -0.75 2.90
CA ASN A 139 12.81 -0.19 2.66
C ASN A 139 12.84 0.92 1.59
N VAL A 140 11.84 1.81 1.62
CA VAL A 140 11.75 3.00 0.76
C VAL A 140 12.77 4.03 1.25
N SER A 141 14.07 3.73 1.02
CA SER A 141 15.18 4.67 1.24
C SER A 141 15.25 5.69 0.11
N PHE A 142 16.02 6.76 0.27
CA PHE A 142 16.18 7.77 -0.79
C PHE A 142 16.69 7.16 -2.10
N GLU A 143 17.66 6.24 -2.03
CA GLU A 143 18.19 5.53 -3.19
C GLU A 143 17.15 4.58 -3.80
N ASN A 144 16.49 3.78 -2.97
CA ASN A 144 15.51 2.81 -3.46
C ASN A 144 14.27 3.52 -4.03
N ALA A 145 13.82 4.63 -3.43
CA ALA A 145 12.70 5.42 -3.94
C ALA A 145 12.95 5.93 -5.37
N ALA A 146 14.15 6.43 -5.67
CA ALA A 146 14.52 6.81 -7.02
C ALA A 146 14.43 5.62 -8.01
N ARG A 147 14.97 4.46 -7.62
CA ARG A 147 14.90 3.23 -8.44
C ARG A 147 13.46 2.74 -8.66
N MET A 148 12.62 2.80 -7.61
CA MET A 148 11.21 2.41 -7.67
C MET A 148 10.41 3.38 -8.54
N SER A 149 10.68 4.69 -8.45
CA SER A 149 10.06 5.72 -9.29
C SER A 149 10.38 5.50 -10.77
N ALA A 150 11.65 5.28 -11.11
CA ALA A 150 12.08 4.96 -12.47
C ALA A 150 11.43 3.69 -13.04
N LEU A 151 10.95 2.78 -12.19
CA LEU A 151 10.21 1.57 -12.56
C LEU A 151 8.68 1.76 -12.60
N GLY A 152 8.20 2.97 -12.36
CA GLY A 152 6.81 3.38 -12.52
C GLY A 152 5.97 3.37 -11.25
N ALA A 153 6.56 3.31 -10.05
CA ALA A 153 5.82 3.49 -8.82
C ALA A 153 5.29 4.94 -8.67
N ASN A 154 4.04 5.08 -8.21
CA ASN A 154 3.35 6.38 -8.02
C ASN A 154 3.24 6.74 -6.53
N ILE A 155 3.06 5.74 -5.65
CA ILE A 155 2.86 5.93 -4.21
C ILE A 155 4.00 5.23 -3.46
N PHE A 156 4.53 5.92 -2.43
CA PHE A 156 5.68 5.46 -1.66
C PHE A 156 5.37 5.49 -0.17
N VAL A 157 5.34 4.32 0.48
CA VAL A 157 5.15 4.23 1.92
C VAL A 157 6.47 4.57 2.62
N ALA A 158 6.60 5.83 3.02
CA ALA A 158 7.81 6.38 3.62
C ALA A 158 7.83 6.18 5.14
N GLY A 159 8.89 5.56 5.64
CA GLY A 159 9.04 5.23 7.05
C GLY A 159 10.47 5.45 7.57
N THR A 160 10.94 4.51 8.37
CA THR A 160 12.23 4.56 9.06
C THR A 160 13.45 4.58 8.13
N SER A 161 13.28 4.10 6.87
CA SER A 161 14.37 4.07 5.89
C SER A 161 14.58 5.40 5.16
N SER A 162 13.67 6.38 5.34
CA SER A 162 13.74 7.70 4.70
C SER A 162 13.19 8.81 5.58
N LEU A 163 11.86 8.89 5.75
CA LEU A 163 11.19 10.02 6.41
C LEU A 163 11.66 10.21 7.87
N TYR A 164 11.84 9.12 8.60
CA TYR A 164 12.29 9.10 9.99
C TYR A 164 13.79 8.76 10.12
N ASP A 165 14.58 8.95 9.05
CA ASP A 165 16.04 8.83 9.13
C ASP A 165 16.60 9.89 10.08
N ARG A 166 17.55 9.48 10.93
CA ARG A 166 18.13 10.34 11.98
C ARG A 166 19.11 11.39 11.44
N GLY A 167 19.44 11.33 10.14
CA GLY A 167 20.36 12.26 9.49
C GLY A 167 19.77 13.64 9.16
N GLY A 168 18.45 13.85 9.44
CA GLY A 168 17.78 15.12 9.16
C GLY A 168 16.43 15.24 9.89
N SER A 169 15.83 16.42 9.82
CA SER A 169 14.45 16.64 10.27
C SER A 169 13.46 15.95 9.31
N VAL A 170 12.25 15.66 9.80
CA VAL A 170 11.18 15.08 8.97
C VAL A 170 10.91 15.94 7.72
N ALA A 171 10.91 17.27 7.87
CA ALA A 171 10.67 18.19 6.75
C ALA A 171 11.82 18.16 5.71
N GLU A 172 13.06 18.04 6.13
CA GLU A 172 14.23 17.90 5.24
C GLU A 172 14.20 16.55 4.55
N ASN A 173 13.96 15.49 5.28
CA ASN A 173 13.85 14.13 4.74
C ASN A 173 12.70 14.03 3.73
N CYS A 174 11.55 14.67 3.99
CA CYS A 174 10.43 14.71 3.05
C CYS A 174 10.83 15.43 1.74
N ARG A 175 11.51 16.57 1.83
CA ARG A 175 12.02 17.30 0.64
C ARG A 175 13.02 16.45 -0.13
N ARG A 176 13.95 15.81 0.56
CA ARG A 176 14.97 14.94 -0.04
C ARG A 176 14.34 13.73 -0.73
N LEU A 177 13.32 13.12 -0.11
CA LEU A 177 12.60 11.99 -0.72
C LEU A 177 11.88 12.41 -2.00
N ARG A 178 11.16 13.55 -1.97
CA ARG A 178 10.50 14.10 -3.16
C ARG A 178 11.49 14.42 -4.28
N GLN A 179 12.66 14.94 -3.97
CA GLN A 179 13.72 15.17 -4.96
C GLN A 179 14.22 13.86 -5.56
N ALA A 180 14.42 12.82 -4.73
CA ALA A 180 14.88 11.52 -5.21
C ALA A 180 13.86 10.85 -6.17
N ILE A 181 12.56 11.04 -5.94
CA ILE A 181 11.48 10.50 -6.78
C ILE A 181 11.34 11.28 -8.10
N ALA A 182 11.63 12.59 -8.09
CA ALA A 182 11.38 13.48 -9.25
C ALA A 182 12.49 13.43 -10.33
N VAL A 183 13.61 12.78 -10.09
CA VAL A 183 14.80 12.85 -10.97
C VAL A 183 14.63 12.11 -12.30
N ASP A 184 13.62 11.22 -12.44
CA ASP A 184 13.45 10.36 -13.62
C ASP A 184 12.04 10.49 -14.29
N GLN A 185 11.35 11.62 -14.11
CA GLN A 185 10.08 11.93 -14.82
C GLN A 185 10.28 12.82 -16.03
#